data_f789e564fe25cdb006be7929dc3c7937
#
_entry.id   f789e564fe25cdb006be7929dc3c7937
#
_cell.length_a   1.000
_cell.length_b   1.000
_cell.length_c   1.000
_cell.angle_alpha   90.00
_cell.angle_beta   90.00
_cell.angle_gamma   90.00
#
_symmetry.space_group_name_H-M   'P 1'
#
loop_
_entity.id
_entity.type
_entity.pdbx_description
1 polymer ?
#
loop_
_entity_poly.entity_id
_entity_poly.type
_entity_poly.pdbx_seq_one_letter_code
_entity_poly.pdbx_strand_id
1 'polypeptide(L)'
;MPAYKDAQKGTWYAAFYYQDWKGIKKKKLKRGFPTKKEAVAWERTFLLQQAADLTMTFEAFVEIYIVDKQNRLRENTWSTKEHIIRTKILPYFKEKRLCDIKPQDVIAWQNELLNYRGKNGEPYSPTYLKTVHSQFSAILNHAVRFYGLNKNAATTAGNMGSSKHQEMLFWTKEEYLKFAEVMMDKPLSYYAFEILYWCGIREGELLALTPADFDLDKGLLSITKSYQRLNGKDVILSLIHISEPTRRS
;
A
#
# COMPACT_ATOMS: atom_id res chain seq x y z
N MET A 1 19.94 -38.02 -2.53
CA MET A 1 18.76 -37.30 -1.98
C MET A 1 17.90 -38.29 -1.26
N PRO A 2 17.59 -38.12 -0.01
CA PRO A 2 17.13 -39.21 0.85
C PRO A 2 15.61 -39.27 0.88
N ALA A 3 15.04 -40.20 0.09
CA ALA A 3 13.73 -40.75 0.36
C ALA A 3 13.92 -42.04 1.15
N TYR A 4 13.21 -42.20 2.25
CA TYR A 4 13.34 -43.31 3.18
C TYR A 4 12.09 -44.19 3.15
N LYS A 5 12.29 -45.48 3.38
CA LYS A 5 11.16 -46.45 3.47
C LYS A 5 10.68 -46.49 4.92
N ASP A 6 9.36 -46.33 5.11
CA ASP A 6 8.72 -46.51 6.41
C ASP A 6 8.53 -48.02 6.62
N ALA A 7 9.31 -48.61 7.53
CA ALA A 7 9.34 -50.04 7.78
C ALA A 7 8.01 -50.58 8.33
N GLN A 8 7.21 -49.73 9.01
CA GLN A 8 5.92 -50.16 9.61
C GLN A 8 4.76 -50.10 8.62
N LYS A 9 4.81 -49.13 7.67
CA LYS A 9 3.68 -48.87 6.74
C LYS A 9 3.96 -49.32 5.31
N GLY A 10 5.17 -49.78 4.99
CA GLY A 10 5.54 -50.18 3.64
C GLY A 10 5.59 -49.06 2.62
N THR A 11 5.36 -47.82 3.03
CA THR A 11 5.34 -46.61 2.20
C THR A 11 6.69 -45.84 2.27
N TRP A 12 6.86 -44.89 1.35
CA TRP A 12 8.06 -44.04 1.33
C TRP A 12 7.73 -42.68 1.91
N TYR A 13 8.75 -41.99 2.45
CA TYR A 13 8.66 -40.63 2.90
C TYR A 13 9.84 -39.80 2.45
N ALA A 14 9.61 -38.51 2.19
CA ALA A 14 10.64 -37.52 1.93
C ALA A 14 10.92 -36.73 3.20
N ALA A 15 12.22 -36.63 3.56
CA ALA A 15 12.66 -35.84 4.69
C ALA A 15 13.93 -35.08 4.30
N PHE A 16 13.84 -33.78 4.24
CA PHE A 16 14.95 -32.91 3.84
C PHE A 16 14.93 -31.60 4.61
N TYR A 17 16.06 -30.90 4.63
CA TYR A 17 16.17 -29.57 5.16
C TYR A 17 16.12 -28.58 4.01
N TYR A 18 15.36 -27.50 4.20
CA TYR A 18 15.34 -26.35 3.33
C TYR A 18 15.53 -25.08 4.16
N GLN A 19 16.01 -24.04 3.55
CA GLN A 19 16.03 -22.73 4.18
C GLN A 19 14.66 -22.09 3.94
N ASP A 20 14.00 -21.70 5.03
CA ASP A 20 12.81 -20.89 4.89
C ASP A 20 13.17 -19.46 4.47
N TRP A 21 12.16 -18.65 4.25
CA TRP A 21 12.29 -17.25 3.90
C TRP A 21 13.05 -16.39 4.94
N LYS A 22 13.27 -16.89 6.16
CA LYS A 22 14.11 -16.27 7.21
C LYS A 22 15.56 -16.73 7.15
N GLY A 23 15.92 -17.59 6.20
CA GLY A 23 17.22 -18.22 6.16
C GLY A 23 17.41 -19.30 7.23
N ILE A 24 16.34 -19.63 7.98
CA ILE A 24 16.38 -20.65 9.03
C ILE A 24 16.24 -22.02 8.37
N LYS A 25 17.15 -22.93 8.71
CA LYS A 25 17.04 -24.33 8.30
C LYS A 25 15.82 -24.97 8.95
N LYS A 26 14.84 -25.34 8.14
CA LYS A 26 13.65 -26.10 8.56
C LYS A 26 13.66 -27.48 7.96
N LYS A 27 13.16 -28.46 8.73
CA LYS A 27 12.96 -29.82 8.25
C LYS A 27 11.55 -29.95 7.69
N LYS A 28 11.45 -30.41 6.42
CA LYS A 28 10.18 -30.82 5.81
C LYS A 28 10.11 -32.33 5.80
N LEU A 29 8.98 -32.84 6.27
CA LEU A 29 8.67 -34.28 6.28
C LEU A 29 7.30 -34.49 5.63
N LYS A 30 7.22 -35.36 4.61
CA LYS A 30 5.96 -35.85 4.06
C LYS A 30 6.04 -37.37 3.88
N ARG A 31 5.05 -38.07 4.42
CA ARG A 31 4.94 -39.54 4.41
C ARG A 31 3.83 -39.98 3.46
N GLY A 32 3.78 -41.31 3.17
CA GLY A 32 2.67 -41.92 2.46
C GLY A 32 2.83 -41.99 0.95
N PHE A 33 4.07 -41.92 0.42
CA PHE A 33 4.30 -42.12 -1.01
C PHE A 33 4.33 -43.64 -1.30
N PRO A 34 3.64 -44.10 -2.37
CA PRO A 34 3.69 -45.48 -2.82
C PRO A 34 5.08 -45.93 -3.24
N THR A 35 5.86 -45.02 -3.88
CA THR A 35 7.17 -45.34 -4.43
C THR A 35 8.25 -44.33 -4.02
N LYS A 36 9.50 -44.78 -4.01
CA LYS A 36 10.68 -43.92 -3.82
C LYS A 36 10.73 -42.79 -4.87
N LYS A 37 10.35 -43.09 -6.12
CA LYS A 37 10.36 -42.15 -7.24
C LYS A 37 9.40 -40.98 -7.00
N GLU A 38 8.21 -41.23 -6.46
CA GLU A 38 7.22 -40.20 -6.13
C GLU A 38 7.66 -39.32 -4.96
N ALA A 39 8.27 -39.93 -3.92
CA ALA A 39 8.82 -39.15 -2.82
C ALA A 39 9.91 -38.18 -3.27
N VAL A 40 10.83 -38.62 -4.16
CA VAL A 40 11.89 -37.79 -4.73
C VAL A 40 11.31 -36.74 -5.71
N ALA A 41 10.33 -37.11 -6.52
CA ALA A 41 9.65 -36.17 -7.43
C ALA A 41 8.95 -35.07 -6.65
N TRP A 42 8.29 -35.39 -5.55
CA TRP A 42 7.64 -34.41 -4.69
C TRP A 42 8.66 -33.47 -4.05
N GLU A 43 9.79 -33.95 -3.55
CA GLU A 43 10.88 -33.12 -3.02
C GLU A 43 11.37 -32.14 -4.07
N ARG A 44 11.64 -32.61 -5.30
CA ARG A 44 12.05 -31.76 -6.42
C ARG A 44 11.01 -30.70 -6.74
N THR A 45 9.74 -31.08 -6.84
CA THR A 45 8.65 -30.14 -7.11
C THR A 45 8.53 -29.08 -6.02
N PHE A 46 8.66 -29.49 -4.74
CA PHE A 46 8.64 -28.55 -3.62
C PHE A 46 9.80 -27.55 -3.69
N LEU A 47 11.02 -28.02 -3.94
CA LEU A 47 12.21 -27.17 -4.06
C LEU A 47 12.15 -26.27 -5.29
N LEU A 48 11.61 -26.76 -6.41
CA LEU A 48 11.41 -25.97 -7.62
C LEU A 48 10.32 -24.91 -7.46
N GLN A 49 9.23 -25.23 -6.78
CA GLN A 49 8.18 -24.24 -6.45
C GLN A 49 8.74 -23.14 -5.56
N GLN A 50 9.51 -23.49 -4.52
CA GLN A 50 10.18 -22.50 -3.67
C GLN A 50 11.20 -21.65 -4.47
N ALA A 51 11.86 -22.22 -5.47
CA ALA A 51 12.79 -21.50 -6.34
C ALA A 51 12.09 -20.71 -7.46
N ALA A 52 11.01 -21.26 -8.03
CA ALA A 52 10.26 -20.61 -9.12
C ALA A 52 9.54 -19.35 -8.66
N ASP A 53 8.99 -19.34 -7.44
CA ASP A 53 8.32 -18.16 -6.86
C ASP A 53 9.27 -16.98 -6.69
N LEU A 54 10.58 -17.22 -6.59
CA LEU A 54 11.61 -16.19 -6.44
C LEU A 54 12.28 -15.77 -7.75
N THR A 55 12.17 -16.59 -8.80
CA THR A 55 12.81 -16.32 -10.11
C THR A 55 11.94 -15.54 -11.07
N MET A 56 10.66 -15.32 -10.71
CA MET A 56 9.76 -14.49 -11.51
C MET A 56 10.24 -13.04 -11.57
N THR A 57 9.88 -12.33 -12.63
CA THR A 57 10.15 -10.90 -12.75
C THR A 57 9.35 -10.11 -11.71
N PHE A 58 9.85 -8.94 -11.35
CA PHE A 58 9.14 -8.05 -10.45
C PHE A 58 7.77 -7.65 -11.00
N GLU A 59 7.65 -7.46 -12.32
CA GLU A 59 6.38 -7.18 -13.00
C GLU A 59 5.36 -8.31 -12.78
N ALA A 60 5.77 -9.56 -13.01
CA ALA A 60 4.89 -10.72 -12.79
C ALA A 60 4.46 -10.82 -11.31
N PHE A 61 5.35 -10.51 -10.37
CA PHE A 61 5.01 -10.47 -8.95
C PHE A 61 4.05 -9.32 -8.60
N VAL A 62 4.20 -8.17 -9.24
CA VAL A 62 3.28 -7.04 -9.03
C VAL A 62 1.86 -7.40 -9.43
N GLU A 63 1.64 -8.15 -10.50
CA GLU A 63 0.29 -8.60 -10.89
C GLU A 63 -0.32 -9.53 -9.82
N ILE A 64 0.46 -10.42 -9.23
CA ILE A 64 0.02 -11.25 -8.08
C ILE A 64 -0.34 -10.37 -6.88
N TYR A 65 0.52 -9.41 -6.56
CA TYR A 65 0.30 -8.46 -5.47
C TYR A 65 -0.97 -7.63 -5.66
N ILE A 66 -1.28 -7.24 -6.92
CA ILE A 66 -2.51 -6.53 -7.28
C ILE A 66 -3.73 -7.38 -6.92
N VAL A 67 -3.77 -8.63 -7.41
CA VAL A 67 -4.88 -9.56 -7.14
C VAL A 67 -5.07 -9.78 -5.63
N ASP A 68 -3.98 -9.94 -4.88
CA ASP A 68 -4.04 -10.17 -3.43
C ASP A 68 -4.55 -8.96 -2.63
N LYS A 69 -4.35 -7.74 -3.15
CA LYS A 69 -4.56 -6.50 -2.39
C LYS A 69 -5.73 -5.65 -2.84
N GLN A 70 -6.08 -5.63 -4.13
CA GLN A 70 -7.08 -4.69 -4.63
C GLN A 70 -8.43 -4.83 -3.92
N ASN A 71 -8.88 -6.07 -3.64
CA ASN A 71 -10.16 -6.33 -2.99
C ASN A 71 -10.18 -6.00 -1.47
N ARG A 72 -9.02 -5.66 -0.90
CA ARG A 72 -8.87 -5.36 0.53
C ARG A 72 -8.70 -3.86 0.81
N LEU A 73 -8.64 -3.05 -0.24
CA LEU A 73 -8.42 -1.62 -0.15
C LEU A 73 -9.60 -0.87 -0.76
N ARG A 74 -9.85 0.33 -0.26
CA ARG A 74 -10.81 1.24 -0.88
C ARG A 74 -10.32 1.65 -2.26
N GLU A 75 -11.23 1.85 -3.21
CA GLU A 75 -10.92 2.19 -4.60
C GLU A 75 -9.96 3.38 -4.72
N ASN A 76 -10.19 4.45 -3.97
CA ASN A 76 -9.33 5.63 -3.96
C ASN A 76 -7.89 5.31 -3.50
N THR A 77 -7.76 4.54 -2.40
CA THR A 77 -6.44 4.11 -1.89
C THR A 77 -5.73 3.23 -2.90
N TRP A 78 -6.50 2.33 -3.55
CA TRP A 78 -5.95 1.45 -4.56
C TRP A 78 -5.49 2.21 -5.80
N SER A 79 -6.31 3.11 -6.34
CA SER A 79 -5.97 3.93 -7.52
C SER A 79 -4.67 4.72 -7.34
N THR A 80 -4.51 5.38 -6.18
CA THR A 80 -3.27 6.10 -5.86
C THR A 80 -2.06 5.16 -5.78
N LYS A 81 -2.23 4.00 -5.15
CA LYS A 81 -1.18 2.99 -5.01
C LYS A 81 -0.78 2.41 -6.36
N GLU A 82 -1.74 2.02 -7.19
CA GLU A 82 -1.51 1.48 -8.52
C GLU A 82 -0.81 2.49 -9.43
N HIS A 83 -1.22 3.75 -9.38
CA HIS A 83 -0.56 4.83 -10.12
C HIS A 83 0.93 4.93 -9.76
N ILE A 84 1.27 4.94 -8.48
CA ILE A 84 2.67 4.96 -8.02
C ILE A 84 3.44 3.73 -8.52
N ILE A 85 2.85 2.56 -8.38
CA ILE A 85 3.48 1.31 -8.82
C ILE A 85 3.80 1.35 -10.31
N ARG A 86 2.81 1.70 -11.14
CA ARG A 86 2.95 1.71 -12.60
C ARG A 86 3.86 2.81 -13.12
N THR A 87 3.88 4.00 -12.48
CA THR A 87 4.63 5.17 -13.00
C THR A 87 5.99 5.37 -12.37
N LYS A 88 6.24 4.86 -11.15
CA LYS A 88 7.48 5.15 -10.41
C LYS A 88 8.30 3.91 -10.05
N ILE A 89 7.68 2.75 -9.97
CA ILE A 89 8.36 1.53 -9.52
C ILE A 89 8.60 0.58 -10.70
N LEU A 90 7.55 0.21 -11.42
CA LEU A 90 7.65 -0.72 -12.55
C LEU A 90 8.64 -0.27 -13.64
N PRO A 91 8.71 1.01 -14.07
CA PRO A 91 9.66 1.41 -15.11
C PRO A 91 11.11 1.07 -14.80
N TYR A 92 11.46 0.98 -13.51
CA TYR A 92 12.81 0.68 -13.08
C TYR A 92 13.05 -0.82 -12.81
N PHE A 93 12.08 -1.51 -12.20
CA PHE A 93 12.28 -2.87 -11.67
C PHE A 93 11.60 -3.97 -12.50
N LYS A 94 10.74 -3.67 -13.47
CA LYS A 94 9.86 -4.64 -14.12
C LYS A 94 10.55 -5.91 -14.62
N GLU A 95 11.76 -5.78 -15.22
CA GLU A 95 12.50 -6.88 -15.83
C GLU A 95 13.44 -7.60 -14.84
N LYS A 96 13.67 -7.02 -13.66
CA LYS A 96 14.52 -7.65 -12.66
C LYS A 96 13.78 -8.82 -12.00
N ARG A 97 14.50 -9.92 -11.77
CA ARG A 97 13.96 -11.00 -10.95
C ARG A 97 13.80 -10.53 -9.51
N LEU A 98 12.71 -10.94 -8.88
CA LEU A 98 12.39 -10.52 -7.51
C LEU A 98 13.52 -10.82 -6.51
N CYS A 99 14.16 -12.00 -6.66
CA CYS A 99 15.29 -12.42 -5.81
C CYS A 99 16.60 -11.65 -6.07
N ASP A 100 16.74 -11.02 -7.24
CA ASP A 100 17.96 -10.32 -7.64
C ASP A 100 17.94 -8.84 -7.29
N ILE A 101 16.82 -8.33 -6.77
CA ILE A 101 16.72 -6.93 -6.32
C ILE A 101 17.55 -6.75 -5.05
N LYS A 102 18.66 -6.02 -5.17
CA LYS A 102 19.61 -5.73 -4.09
C LYS A 102 19.38 -4.32 -3.51
N PRO A 103 19.84 -4.06 -2.28
CA PRO A 103 19.79 -2.71 -1.71
C PRO A 103 20.45 -1.64 -2.59
N GLN A 104 21.54 -1.99 -3.31
CA GLN A 104 22.19 -1.07 -4.25
C GLN A 104 21.29 -0.64 -5.40
N ASP A 105 20.46 -1.56 -5.93
CA ASP A 105 19.48 -1.23 -6.97
C ASP A 105 18.44 -0.24 -6.45
N VAL A 106 18.03 -0.43 -5.19
CA VAL A 106 17.06 0.46 -4.54
C VAL A 106 17.66 1.84 -4.33
N ILE A 107 18.91 1.94 -3.88
CA ILE A 107 19.62 3.22 -3.71
C ILE A 107 19.77 3.93 -5.05
N ALA A 108 20.13 3.22 -6.13
CA ALA A 108 20.26 3.80 -7.46
C ALA A 108 18.91 4.38 -7.94
N TRP A 109 17.81 3.63 -7.79
CA TRP A 109 16.46 4.10 -8.08
C TRP A 109 16.03 5.30 -7.23
N GLN A 110 16.37 5.31 -5.93
CA GLN A 110 16.10 6.44 -5.06
C GLN A 110 16.84 7.70 -5.54
N ASN A 111 18.12 7.58 -5.91
CA ASN A 111 18.92 8.67 -6.42
C ASN A 111 18.35 9.24 -7.73
N GLU A 112 17.84 8.38 -8.62
CA GLU A 112 17.16 8.82 -9.84
C GLU A 112 15.92 9.66 -9.52
N LEU A 113 15.08 9.20 -8.57
CA LEU A 113 13.89 9.96 -8.15
C LEU A 113 14.22 11.26 -7.40
N LEU A 114 15.27 11.26 -6.60
CA LEU A 114 15.75 12.48 -5.91
C LEU A 114 16.29 13.54 -6.89
N ASN A 115 16.95 13.09 -7.96
CA ASN A 115 17.48 13.97 -8.99
C ASN A 115 16.45 14.37 -10.05
N TYR A 116 15.27 13.73 -10.05
CA TYR A 116 14.21 14.06 -10.99
C TYR A 116 13.76 15.52 -10.83
N ARG A 117 13.52 16.17 -11.96
CA ARG A 117 12.93 17.51 -12.02
C ARG A 117 11.71 17.47 -12.92
N GLY A 118 10.60 17.96 -12.42
CA GLY A 118 9.34 18.06 -13.17
C GLY A 118 9.44 19.08 -14.31
N LYS A 119 8.36 19.24 -15.06
CA LYS A 119 8.28 20.20 -16.17
C LYS A 119 8.59 21.64 -15.72
N ASN A 120 8.34 21.98 -14.47
CA ASN A 120 8.61 23.29 -13.88
C ASN A 120 9.99 23.38 -13.20
N GLY A 121 10.86 22.37 -13.37
CA GLY A 121 12.17 22.32 -12.70
C GLY A 121 12.14 21.91 -11.24
N GLU A 122 10.96 21.70 -10.65
CA GLU A 122 10.80 21.36 -9.23
C GLU A 122 11.06 19.88 -8.95
N PRO A 123 11.72 19.55 -7.82
CA PRO A 123 11.91 18.19 -7.38
C PRO A 123 10.61 17.61 -6.81
N TYR A 124 10.57 16.28 -6.65
CA TYR A 124 9.51 15.65 -5.85
C TYR A 124 9.58 16.09 -4.39
N SER A 125 8.42 16.30 -3.76
CA SER A 125 8.39 16.61 -2.33
C SER A 125 8.92 15.44 -1.49
N PRO A 126 9.59 15.71 -0.35
CA PRO A 126 10.11 14.66 0.53
C PRO A 126 9.02 13.68 1.02
N THR A 127 7.81 14.18 1.26
CA THR A 127 6.66 13.35 1.66
C THR A 127 6.21 12.42 0.54
N TYR A 128 6.19 12.90 -0.71
CA TYR A 128 5.89 12.08 -1.88
C TYR A 128 6.92 10.97 -2.07
N LEU A 129 8.21 11.30 -2.02
CA LEU A 129 9.30 10.33 -2.11
C LEU A 129 9.20 9.25 -1.04
N LYS A 130 8.88 9.63 0.21
CA LYS A 130 8.62 8.69 1.30
C LYS A 130 7.44 7.77 0.96
N THR A 131 6.37 8.31 0.40
CA THR A 131 5.20 7.52 0.00
C THR A 131 5.55 6.52 -1.09
N VAL A 132 6.29 6.95 -2.13
CA VAL A 132 6.74 6.08 -3.24
C VAL A 132 7.61 4.93 -2.70
N HIS A 133 8.59 5.24 -1.84
CA HIS A 133 9.43 4.21 -1.21
C HIS A 133 8.60 3.23 -0.36
N SER A 134 7.65 3.74 0.42
CA SER A 134 6.78 2.92 1.26
C SER A 134 5.92 1.95 0.44
N GLN A 135 5.46 2.34 -0.75
CA GLN A 135 4.73 1.44 -1.65
C GLN A 135 5.63 0.31 -2.17
N PHE A 136 6.85 0.63 -2.58
CA PHE A 136 7.82 -0.37 -3.00
C PHE A 136 8.16 -1.35 -1.87
N SER A 137 8.47 -0.83 -0.69
CA SER A 137 8.74 -1.63 0.50
C SER A 137 7.55 -2.52 0.87
N ALA A 138 6.30 -2.05 0.71
CA ALA A 138 5.10 -2.85 0.97
C ALA A 138 4.96 -4.05 0.02
N ILE A 139 5.34 -3.90 -1.26
CA ILE A 139 5.35 -5.00 -2.24
C ILE A 139 6.39 -6.05 -1.83
N LEU A 140 7.62 -5.61 -1.54
CA LEU A 140 8.69 -6.54 -1.11
C LEU A 140 8.37 -7.20 0.24
N ASN A 141 7.75 -6.50 1.18
CA ASN A 141 7.28 -7.10 2.44
C ASN A 141 6.20 -8.15 2.20
N HIS A 142 5.33 -7.96 1.21
CA HIS A 142 4.35 -8.96 0.83
C HIS A 142 5.04 -10.22 0.29
N ALA A 143 6.06 -10.04 -0.55
CA ALA A 143 6.89 -11.13 -1.04
C ALA A 143 7.61 -11.88 0.10
N VAL A 144 8.16 -11.15 1.05
CA VAL A 144 8.81 -11.74 2.24
C VAL A 144 7.82 -12.56 3.07
N ARG A 145 6.60 -12.05 3.31
CA ARG A 145 5.62 -12.69 4.19
C ARG A 145 4.96 -13.92 3.59
N PHE A 146 4.67 -13.90 2.30
CA PHE A 146 3.80 -14.88 1.68
C PHE A 146 4.44 -15.70 0.56
N TYR A 147 5.53 -15.20 -0.04
CA TYR A 147 6.13 -15.80 -1.23
C TYR A 147 7.60 -16.20 -1.05
N GLY A 148 8.12 -16.13 0.18
CA GLY A 148 9.43 -16.72 0.52
C GLY A 148 10.65 -15.88 0.12
N LEU A 149 10.48 -14.57 -0.17
CA LEU A 149 11.62 -13.68 -0.35
C LEU A 149 12.40 -13.55 0.98
N ASN A 150 13.71 -13.73 0.94
CA ASN A 150 14.54 -13.79 2.15
C ASN A 150 14.55 -12.48 2.95
N LYS A 151 14.71 -11.35 2.25
CA LYS A 151 14.83 -10.02 2.86
C LYS A 151 14.19 -8.96 1.98
N ASN A 152 13.69 -7.90 2.59
CA ASN A 152 13.22 -6.73 1.89
C ASN A 152 14.40 -5.78 1.61
N ALA A 153 14.82 -5.70 0.34
CA ALA A 153 15.91 -4.84 -0.09
C ALA A 153 15.62 -3.34 0.15
N ALA A 154 14.34 -2.92 0.05
CA ALA A 154 13.95 -1.54 0.31
C ALA A 154 14.09 -1.16 1.80
N THR A 155 13.79 -2.07 2.72
CA THR A 155 14.02 -1.83 4.15
C THR A 155 15.50 -1.69 4.46
N THR A 156 16.34 -2.50 3.82
CA THR A 156 17.81 -2.46 4.00
C THR A 156 18.41 -1.16 3.42
N ALA A 157 17.90 -0.68 2.27
CA ALA A 157 18.36 0.56 1.65
C ALA A 157 17.97 1.82 2.46
N GLY A 158 16.92 1.73 3.27
CA GLY A 158 16.39 2.87 4.01
C GLY A 158 15.44 3.75 3.17
N ASN A 159 14.79 4.69 3.84
CA ASN A 159 13.81 5.59 3.19
C ASN A 159 14.53 6.75 2.47
N MET A 160 13.96 7.25 1.37
CA MET A 160 14.48 8.38 0.61
C MET A 160 13.80 9.71 0.88
N GLY A 161 12.85 9.76 1.77
CA GLY A 161 12.08 10.97 2.06
C GLY A 161 11.91 11.19 3.56
N SER A 162 11.31 12.30 3.91
CA SER A 162 11.01 12.66 5.28
C SER A 162 9.54 13.04 5.47
N SER A 163 9.06 12.98 6.69
CA SER A 163 7.75 13.46 7.09
C SER A 163 7.85 14.71 7.97
N LYS A 164 8.81 15.59 7.67
CA LYS A 164 8.84 16.88 8.34
C LYS A 164 7.55 17.62 7.97
N HIS A 165 6.68 17.78 8.94
CA HIS A 165 5.49 18.60 8.79
C HIS A 165 5.94 20.07 8.87
N GLN A 166 5.56 20.85 7.86
CA GLN A 166 5.53 22.29 8.02
C GLN A 166 4.37 22.62 8.96
N GLU A 167 4.53 23.65 9.78
CA GLU A 167 3.43 24.20 10.55
C GLU A 167 2.28 24.55 9.63
N MET A 168 1.08 24.05 9.95
CA MET A 168 -0.12 24.39 9.17
C MET A 168 -0.48 25.85 9.44
N LEU A 169 -0.54 26.62 8.38
CA LEU A 169 -1.10 27.97 8.43
C LEU A 169 -2.61 27.82 8.70
N PHE A 170 -3.10 28.63 9.59
CA PHE A 170 -4.53 28.76 9.90
C PHE A 170 -4.89 30.25 9.97
N TRP A 171 -6.12 30.53 9.67
CA TRP A 171 -6.63 31.91 9.81
C TRP A 171 -7.10 32.15 11.23
N THR A 172 -6.73 33.31 11.78
CA THR A 172 -7.35 33.82 13.01
C THR A 172 -8.80 34.21 12.73
N LYS A 173 -9.57 34.39 13.79
CA LYS A 173 -10.96 34.81 13.66
C LYS A 173 -11.08 36.15 12.90
N GLU A 174 -10.21 37.08 13.20
CA GLU A 174 -10.17 38.42 12.61
C GLU A 174 -9.84 38.36 11.10
N GLU A 175 -8.93 37.50 10.72
CA GLU A 175 -8.58 37.27 9.30
C GLU A 175 -9.74 36.62 8.55
N TYR A 176 -10.38 35.62 9.15
CA TYR A 176 -11.53 34.97 8.56
C TYR A 176 -12.70 35.94 8.36
N LEU A 177 -13.03 36.80 9.35
CA LEU A 177 -14.12 37.74 9.22
C LEU A 177 -13.89 38.76 8.08
N LYS A 178 -12.65 39.25 7.87
CA LYS A 178 -12.31 40.08 6.72
C LYS A 178 -12.50 39.36 5.40
N PHE A 179 -12.14 38.07 5.34
CA PHE A 179 -12.38 37.27 4.15
C PHE A 179 -13.89 37.05 3.90
N ALA A 180 -14.66 36.75 4.93
CA ALA A 180 -16.09 36.54 4.85
C ALA A 180 -16.83 37.80 4.32
N GLU A 181 -16.43 38.99 4.76
CA GLU A 181 -16.95 40.27 4.28
C GLU A 181 -16.80 40.41 2.76
N VAL A 182 -15.63 40.09 2.21
CA VAL A 182 -15.34 40.13 0.76
C VAL A 182 -16.15 39.11 -0.02
N MET A 183 -16.51 37.98 0.62
CA MET A 183 -17.24 36.86 -0.03
C MET A 183 -18.75 37.04 -0.04
N MET A 184 -19.33 38.06 0.62
CA MET A 184 -20.79 38.27 0.72
C MET A 184 -21.47 38.46 -0.63
N ASP A 185 -20.80 38.95 -1.66
CA ASP A 185 -21.27 39.07 -3.02
C ASP A 185 -21.45 37.73 -3.75
N LYS A 186 -20.91 36.63 -3.17
CA LYS A 186 -20.99 35.25 -3.71
C LYS A 186 -21.69 34.31 -2.72
N PRO A 187 -23.04 34.36 -2.64
CA PRO A 187 -23.79 33.72 -1.55
C PRO A 187 -23.50 32.24 -1.34
N LEU A 188 -23.39 31.46 -2.43
CA LEU A 188 -23.08 30.00 -2.32
C LEU A 188 -21.71 29.76 -1.69
N SER A 189 -20.70 30.52 -2.12
CA SER A 189 -19.35 30.42 -1.57
C SER A 189 -19.29 30.91 -0.14
N TYR A 190 -19.97 32.01 0.16
CA TYR A 190 -20.04 32.59 1.50
C TYR A 190 -20.59 31.55 2.50
N TYR A 191 -21.77 30.98 2.25
CA TYR A 191 -22.34 29.99 3.15
C TYR A 191 -21.51 28.70 3.25
N ALA A 192 -20.88 28.29 2.17
CA ALA A 192 -19.97 27.15 2.20
C ALA A 192 -18.78 27.38 3.13
N PHE A 193 -18.14 28.55 3.05
CA PHE A 193 -17.04 28.91 3.94
C PHE A 193 -17.49 29.12 5.40
N GLU A 194 -18.67 29.68 5.63
CA GLU A 194 -19.25 29.79 6.99
C GLU A 194 -19.39 28.40 7.62
N ILE A 195 -19.93 27.42 6.92
CA ILE A 195 -20.06 26.05 7.43
C ILE A 195 -18.68 25.42 7.66
N LEU A 196 -17.74 25.57 6.71
CA LEU A 196 -16.38 25.03 6.85
C LEU A 196 -15.67 25.59 8.06
N TYR A 197 -15.74 26.90 8.26
CA TYR A 197 -14.99 27.58 9.33
C TYR A 197 -15.59 27.30 10.71
N TRP A 198 -16.90 27.50 10.87
CA TRP A 198 -17.56 27.37 12.16
C TRP A 198 -17.81 25.93 12.60
N CYS A 199 -18.07 25.02 11.65
CA CYS A 199 -18.30 23.62 11.96
C CYS A 199 -17.01 22.77 11.91
N GLY A 200 -15.91 23.27 11.33
CA GLY A 200 -14.64 22.56 11.22
C GLY A 200 -14.71 21.28 10.39
N ILE A 201 -15.64 21.18 9.46
CA ILE A 201 -15.83 20.01 8.61
C ILE A 201 -14.91 20.05 7.39
N ARG A 202 -14.67 18.90 6.76
CA ARG A 202 -13.85 18.82 5.55
C ARG A 202 -14.66 19.22 4.31
N GLU A 203 -13.97 19.75 3.27
CA GLU A 203 -14.61 20.12 1.99
C GLU A 203 -15.48 18.98 1.41
N GLY A 204 -14.97 17.75 1.39
CA GLY A 204 -15.74 16.60 0.90
C GLY A 204 -16.97 16.28 1.75
N GLU A 205 -16.95 16.57 3.03
CA GLU A 205 -18.10 16.42 3.94
C GLU A 205 -19.14 17.51 3.64
N LEU A 206 -18.70 18.76 3.46
CA LEU A 206 -19.56 19.87 3.04
C LEU A 206 -20.28 19.56 1.74
N LEU A 207 -19.54 19.13 0.70
CA LEU A 207 -20.08 18.82 -0.62
C LEU A 207 -21.05 17.64 -0.65
N ALA A 208 -21.05 16.81 0.40
CA ALA A 208 -21.97 15.70 0.56
C ALA A 208 -23.24 16.07 1.36
N LEU A 209 -23.30 17.26 1.97
CA LEU A 209 -24.45 17.65 2.79
C LEU A 209 -25.72 17.77 1.97
N THR A 210 -26.82 17.38 2.59
CA THR A 210 -28.18 17.54 2.09
C THR A 210 -29.05 18.20 3.15
N PRO A 211 -30.23 18.79 2.82
CA PRO A 211 -31.12 19.37 3.82
C PRO A 211 -31.51 18.42 4.97
N ALA A 212 -31.55 17.10 4.71
CA ALA A 212 -31.86 16.10 5.70
C ALA A 212 -30.78 15.92 6.78
N ASP A 213 -29.57 16.44 6.55
CA ASP A 213 -28.43 16.33 7.51
C ASP A 213 -28.52 17.45 8.57
N PHE A 214 -29.45 18.43 8.43
CA PHE A 214 -29.67 19.55 9.35
C PHE A 214 -30.90 19.32 10.22
N ASP A 215 -30.72 19.30 11.53
CA ASP A 215 -31.81 19.37 12.52
C ASP A 215 -31.82 20.79 13.11
N LEU A 216 -32.57 21.69 12.51
CA LEU A 216 -32.61 23.11 12.89
C LEU A 216 -33.25 23.31 14.25
N ASP A 217 -34.18 22.44 14.65
CA ASP A 217 -34.87 22.54 15.95
C ASP A 217 -33.91 22.23 17.11
N LYS A 218 -32.99 21.30 16.88
CA LYS A 218 -31.97 20.94 17.86
C LYS A 218 -30.63 21.65 17.65
N GLY A 219 -30.44 22.38 16.54
CA GLY A 219 -29.18 23.00 16.18
C GLY A 219 -28.06 21.99 15.89
N LEU A 220 -28.43 20.85 15.29
CA LEU A 220 -27.48 19.77 15.03
C LEU A 220 -27.21 19.60 13.53
N LEU A 221 -25.94 19.31 13.19
CA LEU A 221 -25.49 18.94 11.86
C LEU A 221 -24.92 17.52 11.88
N SER A 222 -25.51 16.62 11.11
CA SER A 222 -25.10 15.21 11.01
C SER A 222 -24.11 15.01 9.87
N ILE A 223 -22.86 14.64 10.18
CA ILE A 223 -21.80 14.42 9.21
C ILE A 223 -21.57 12.90 9.05
N THR A 224 -22.27 12.28 8.12
CA THR A 224 -22.29 10.82 7.91
C THR A 224 -21.69 10.39 6.57
N LYS A 225 -21.36 11.32 5.68
CA LYS A 225 -20.94 11.06 4.32
C LYS A 225 -19.92 12.09 3.83
N SER A 226 -19.14 11.71 2.83
CA SER A 226 -18.16 12.57 2.18
C SER A 226 -18.20 12.38 0.68
N TYR A 227 -18.18 13.48 -0.08
CA TYR A 227 -18.06 13.49 -1.53
C TYR A 227 -16.60 13.34 -1.96
N GLN A 228 -16.39 12.56 -3.01
CA GLN A 228 -15.11 12.44 -3.70
C GLN A 228 -15.33 12.31 -5.21
N ARG A 229 -14.42 12.85 -6.00
CA ARG A 229 -14.40 12.64 -7.45
C ARG A 229 -13.30 11.63 -7.79
N LEU A 230 -13.72 10.43 -8.21
CA LEU A 230 -12.83 9.33 -8.55
C LEU A 230 -12.94 8.98 -10.04
N ASN A 231 -11.82 9.02 -10.75
CA ASN A 231 -11.78 8.69 -12.20
C ASN A 231 -12.85 9.43 -13.03
N GLY A 232 -13.11 10.71 -12.69
CA GLY A 232 -14.12 11.53 -13.35
C GLY A 232 -15.57 11.27 -12.94
N LYS A 233 -15.82 10.34 -12.01
CA LYS A 233 -17.14 10.04 -11.44
C LYS A 233 -17.28 10.62 -10.05
N ASP A 234 -18.45 11.14 -9.78
CA ASP A 234 -18.82 11.66 -8.46
C ASP A 234 -19.28 10.50 -7.56
N VAL A 235 -18.66 10.36 -6.41
CA VAL A 235 -18.90 9.26 -5.46
C VAL A 235 -19.14 9.82 -4.08
N ILE A 236 -20.24 9.42 -3.45
CA ILE A 236 -20.53 9.72 -2.04
C ILE A 236 -20.17 8.50 -1.20
N LEU A 237 -19.24 8.67 -0.27
CA LEU A 237 -18.79 7.63 0.64
C LEU A 237 -19.44 7.83 2.01
N SER A 238 -20.01 6.75 2.57
CA SER A 238 -20.48 6.75 3.95
C SER A 238 -19.30 6.79 4.92
N LEU A 239 -19.38 7.65 5.94
CA LEU A 239 -18.40 7.75 7.04
C LEU A 239 -18.68 6.73 8.16
N ILE A 240 -19.90 6.18 8.23
CA ILE A 240 -20.36 5.27 9.30
C ILE A 240 -19.60 3.92 9.27
N HIS A 241 -19.05 3.54 8.13
CA HIS A 241 -18.21 2.32 7.97
C HIS A 241 -16.71 2.57 8.04
N ILE A 242 -16.29 3.77 8.44
CA ILE A 242 -14.90 4.04 8.77
C ILE A 242 -14.73 3.58 10.22
N SER A 243 -13.98 2.47 10.43
CA SER A 243 -13.50 2.12 11.77
C SER A 243 -12.95 3.38 12.44
N GLU A 244 -13.50 3.73 13.62
CA GLU A 244 -13.05 4.88 14.39
C GLU A 244 -11.53 4.89 14.48
N PRO A 245 -10.88 6.03 14.22
CA PRO A 245 -9.48 6.16 14.60
C PRO A 245 -9.45 6.01 16.12
N THR A 246 -8.82 4.96 16.62
CA THR A 246 -8.50 4.80 18.02
C THR A 246 -7.77 6.07 18.46
N ARG A 247 -8.47 7.01 19.10
CA ARG A 247 -7.84 8.08 19.86
C ARG A 247 -7.03 7.40 20.95
N ARG A 248 -5.72 7.35 20.78
CA ARG A 248 -4.83 7.12 21.92
C ARG A 248 -4.92 8.36 22.80
N SER A 249 -5.55 8.19 23.95
CA SER A 249 -5.43 9.10 25.09
C SER A 249 -3.98 9.20 25.54
#